data_1f53d8ab764cb56806cb609be558086d
#
_entry.id   1f53d8ab764cb56806cb609be558086d
#
_cell.length_a   1.000
_cell.length_b   1.000
_cell.length_c   1.000
_cell.angle_alpha   90.00
_cell.angle_beta   90.00
_cell.angle_gamma   90.00
#
_symmetry.space_group_name_H-M   'P 1'
#
loop_
_entity.id
_entity.type
_entity.pdbx_description
1 polymer ?
#
loop_
_entity_poly.entity_id
_entity_poly.type
_entity_poly.pdbx_seq_one_letter_code
_entity_poly.pdbx_strand_id
1 'polypeptide(L)'
;MKTFLLLLVAIPFMAFSQTKCDLLIRNGRIIDGAGNSWFYGDIAVTNGKIVAIGRLPAYTAEKEIDAKNHIVAPGFIDVHAHVESGIFENPSAGNYIFDGVTTVVTGNCGGSAVDMRKFFDRVDSLQPAINIASLVGHNSVREQVMKRDNRPPTAEEQTKMEALVEQAMKDGAVGLSTGLIYIPGTFANTEEVVGLAKAAAKFGGVYASHIRNEESKAVEAITEAIDIGKAARMPVEISHFKIGGKANWGHSNITLALIEQARKDGWDVTIDQYPYTASSTNLGVRLPDWAFAGGQDSLIARLHDENTRKQIKKEMLAQLSKYKFKNYSYAVVANYSTDTSYNGKSITDINKLMGRRSKAAEEAETIMDMVEKGGAQMVYHSMNEEDVKYIMKYPFCMVGADAGVPIIGKGMPHPRAYGTNSRILGKYVRDEKIISLEEAIRRMSSLAAQKFQLKDRGLLKEGMAADIVIFDETKVSDKASFEQPHQYAEGFDAVIINGQVVMQDGKITGNRPGKTLMGPGFVK
;
A
#
# COMPACT_ATOMS: atom_id res chain seq x y z
N MET A 1 -29.05 73.96 -41.66
CA MET A 1 -29.45 72.84 -40.81
C MET A 1 -28.61 71.65 -41.15
N LYS A 2 -27.70 71.26 -40.25
CA LYS A 2 -26.84 70.03 -40.42
C LYS A 2 -27.47 68.93 -39.60
N THR A 3 -28.01 67.93 -40.27
CA THR A 3 -28.62 66.72 -39.64
C THR A 3 -27.49 65.78 -39.21
N PHE A 4 -27.36 65.56 -37.90
CA PHE A 4 -26.43 64.56 -37.33
C PHE A 4 -27.14 63.20 -37.31
N LEU A 5 -26.65 62.24 -38.10
CA LEU A 5 -27.11 60.86 -38.10
C LEU A 5 -26.40 60.10 -36.99
N LEU A 6 -27.11 59.75 -35.90
CA LEU A 6 -26.57 58.89 -34.82
C LEU A 6 -26.61 57.43 -35.29
N LEU A 7 -25.45 56.84 -35.57
CA LEU A 7 -25.34 55.41 -35.85
C LEU A 7 -25.35 54.64 -34.51
N LEU A 8 -26.46 53.99 -34.17
CA LEU A 8 -26.53 53.06 -33.06
C LEU A 8 -25.79 51.75 -33.46
N VAL A 9 -24.58 51.54 -32.94
CA VAL A 9 -23.90 50.26 -33.05
C VAL A 9 -24.51 49.30 -32.03
N ALA A 10 -25.34 48.40 -32.49
CA ALA A 10 -25.82 47.27 -31.68
C ALA A 10 -24.69 46.28 -31.49
N ILE A 11 -24.05 46.27 -30.31
CA ILE A 11 -23.11 45.22 -29.90
C ILE A 11 -23.92 43.97 -29.61
N PRO A 12 -23.77 42.86 -30.32
CA PRO A 12 -24.47 41.63 -29.99
C PRO A 12 -23.98 41.16 -28.61
N PHE A 13 -24.90 41.17 -27.63
CA PHE A 13 -24.70 40.46 -26.36
C PHE A 13 -24.67 38.95 -26.70
N MET A 14 -23.49 38.37 -26.85
CA MET A 14 -23.36 36.91 -26.85
C MET A 14 -23.76 36.42 -25.46
N ALA A 15 -25.01 35.96 -25.33
CA ALA A 15 -25.43 35.21 -24.17
C ALA A 15 -24.63 33.89 -24.16
N PHE A 16 -23.56 33.84 -23.40
CA PHE A 16 -22.90 32.56 -23.13
C PHE A 16 -23.88 31.67 -22.39
N SER A 17 -24.34 30.61 -23.04
CA SER A 17 -25.12 29.57 -22.39
C SER A 17 -24.28 29.00 -21.22
N GLN A 18 -24.78 29.12 -19.99
CA GLN A 18 -24.12 28.52 -18.83
C GLN A 18 -24.25 27.00 -18.89
N THR A 19 -23.10 26.30 -18.79
CA THR A 19 -23.06 24.83 -18.68
C THR A 19 -23.09 24.46 -17.21
N LYS A 20 -24.09 23.71 -16.77
CA LYS A 20 -24.20 23.25 -15.39
C LYS A 20 -23.39 21.98 -15.17
N CYS A 21 -22.74 21.88 -14.01
CA CYS A 21 -22.10 20.66 -13.51
C CYS A 21 -22.38 20.49 -12.00
N ASP A 22 -22.03 19.35 -11.43
CA ASP A 22 -22.31 19.04 -10.02
C ASP A 22 -21.27 19.69 -9.09
N LEU A 23 -20.00 19.64 -9.49
CA LEU A 23 -18.88 20.20 -8.75
C LEU A 23 -17.95 20.94 -9.74
N LEU A 24 -17.50 22.13 -9.34
CA LEU A 24 -16.55 22.91 -10.09
C LEU A 24 -15.38 23.32 -9.21
N ILE A 25 -14.17 22.91 -9.58
CA ILE A 25 -12.93 23.30 -8.93
C ILE A 25 -12.33 24.45 -9.73
N ARG A 26 -12.14 25.60 -9.09
CA ARG A 26 -11.63 26.85 -9.68
C ARG A 26 -10.19 27.09 -9.29
N ASN A 27 -9.48 27.81 -10.13
CA ASN A 27 -8.16 28.40 -9.83
C ASN A 27 -7.13 27.37 -9.37
N GLY A 28 -7.08 26.18 -10.00
CA GLY A 28 -6.12 25.14 -9.65
C GLY A 28 -4.80 25.27 -10.42
N ARG A 29 -3.68 24.90 -9.79
CA ARG A 29 -2.47 24.46 -10.51
C ARG A 29 -2.60 22.96 -10.74
N ILE A 30 -2.98 22.60 -11.95
CA ILE A 30 -3.34 21.23 -12.31
C ILE A 30 -2.10 20.45 -12.68
N ILE A 31 -1.86 19.33 -11.99
CA ILE A 31 -0.90 18.27 -12.38
C ILE A 31 -1.72 17.07 -12.79
N ASP A 32 -1.67 16.71 -14.06
CA ASP A 32 -2.56 15.72 -14.67
C ASP A 32 -2.32 14.25 -14.26
N GLY A 33 -1.21 14.00 -13.58
CA GLY A 33 -0.78 12.65 -13.15
C GLY A 33 0.03 11.89 -14.19
N ALA A 34 0.28 12.45 -15.37
CA ALA A 34 1.09 11.82 -16.42
C ALA A 34 2.60 12.12 -16.32
N GLY A 35 3.00 12.93 -15.35
CA GLY A 35 4.37 13.43 -15.21
C GLY A 35 4.65 14.73 -15.97
N ASN A 36 3.61 15.36 -16.53
CA ASN A 36 3.70 16.64 -17.20
C ASN A 36 3.78 17.79 -16.19
N SER A 37 4.37 18.93 -16.63
CA SER A 37 4.39 20.16 -15.85
C SER A 37 2.96 20.67 -15.60
N TRP A 38 2.76 21.34 -14.45
CA TRP A 38 1.48 21.92 -14.08
C TRP A 38 1.04 23.08 -15.00
N PHE A 39 -0.27 23.31 -15.05
CA PHE A 39 -0.89 24.45 -15.71
C PHE A 39 -2.05 25.01 -14.88
N TYR A 40 -2.41 26.28 -15.07
CA TYR A 40 -3.57 26.86 -14.42
C TYR A 40 -4.87 26.47 -15.13
N GLY A 41 -5.89 26.08 -14.36
CA GLY A 41 -7.18 25.72 -14.90
C GLY A 41 -8.23 25.41 -13.84
N ASP A 42 -9.43 25.17 -14.34
CA ASP A 42 -10.60 24.71 -13.60
C ASP A 42 -10.90 23.25 -13.97
N ILE A 43 -11.65 22.54 -13.15
CA ILE A 43 -12.16 21.19 -13.42
C ILE A 43 -13.64 21.15 -13.16
N ALA A 44 -14.44 20.74 -14.17
CA ALA A 44 -15.85 20.50 -14.04
C ALA A 44 -16.16 19.00 -13.91
N VAL A 45 -17.03 18.65 -12.96
CA VAL A 45 -17.41 17.27 -12.66
C VAL A 45 -18.91 17.12 -12.75
N THR A 46 -19.38 16.06 -13.43
CA THR A 46 -20.79 15.68 -13.53
C THR A 46 -20.93 14.16 -13.42
N ASN A 47 -21.87 13.69 -12.62
CA ASN A 47 -22.14 12.27 -12.39
C ASN A 47 -20.86 11.49 -12.00
N GLY A 48 -20.03 12.08 -11.14
CA GLY A 48 -18.81 11.47 -10.63
C GLY A 48 -17.67 11.39 -11.62
N LYS A 49 -17.77 12.03 -12.79
CA LYS A 49 -16.74 12.05 -13.84
C LYS A 49 -16.28 13.46 -14.16
N ILE A 50 -15.03 13.59 -14.51
CA ILE A 50 -14.47 14.82 -15.07
C ILE A 50 -15.07 15.04 -16.47
N VAL A 51 -15.74 16.18 -16.69
CA VAL A 51 -16.37 16.50 -17.98
C VAL A 51 -15.65 17.59 -18.75
N ALA A 52 -14.86 18.44 -18.07
CA ALA A 52 -14.03 19.44 -18.72
C ALA A 52 -12.84 19.84 -17.82
N ILE A 53 -11.73 20.20 -18.45
CA ILE A 53 -10.52 20.74 -17.79
C ILE A 53 -10.01 21.93 -18.61
N GLY A 54 -9.66 23.03 -17.96
CA GLY A 54 -9.07 24.21 -18.60
C GLY A 54 -9.68 25.49 -18.06
N ARG A 55 -9.79 26.53 -18.89
CA ARG A 55 -10.47 27.78 -18.52
C ARG A 55 -11.97 27.61 -18.77
N LEU A 56 -12.77 27.55 -17.71
CA LEU A 56 -14.18 27.20 -17.77
C LEU A 56 -15.12 28.34 -17.31
N PRO A 57 -15.04 29.56 -17.88
CA PRO A 57 -15.83 30.71 -17.43
C PRO A 57 -17.35 30.53 -17.63
N ALA A 58 -17.77 29.69 -18.58
CA ALA A 58 -19.17 29.41 -18.86
C ALA A 58 -19.78 28.32 -17.97
N TYR A 59 -18.96 27.62 -17.15
CA TYR A 59 -19.45 26.58 -16.25
C TYR A 59 -19.94 27.19 -14.92
N THR A 60 -21.00 26.60 -14.38
CA THR A 60 -21.54 26.89 -13.04
C THR A 60 -21.87 25.56 -12.36
N ALA A 61 -21.76 25.49 -11.04
CA ALA A 61 -22.07 24.29 -10.27
C ALA A 61 -22.87 24.60 -9.02
N GLU A 62 -23.56 23.59 -8.48
CA GLU A 62 -24.19 23.68 -7.16
C GLU A 62 -23.13 23.80 -6.05
N LYS A 63 -21.98 23.13 -6.24
CA LYS A 63 -20.82 23.21 -5.34
C LYS A 63 -19.60 23.70 -6.10
N GLU A 64 -19.01 24.80 -5.63
CA GLU A 64 -17.73 25.30 -6.14
C GLU A 64 -16.66 25.22 -5.04
N ILE A 65 -15.45 24.85 -5.43
CA ILE A 65 -14.26 24.84 -4.56
C ILE A 65 -13.21 25.74 -5.23
N ASP A 66 -12.79 26.78 -4.53
CA ASP A 66 -11.64 27.58 -4.94
C ASP A 66 -10.35 26.89 -4.47
N ALA A 67 -9.56 26.40 -5.40
CA ALA A 67 -8.29 25.77 -5.11
C ALA A 67 -7.16 26.77 -4.73
N LYS A 68 -7.43 28.09 -4.74
CA LYS A 68 -6.51 29.15 -4.27
C LYS A 68 -5.11 29.09 -4.90
N ASN A 69 -5.01 28.63 -6.13
CA ASN A 69 -3.76 28.31 -6.83
C ASN A 69 -2.92 27.19 -6.17
N HIS A 70 -3.52 26.38 -5.32
CA HIS A 70 -2.86 25.17 -4.80
C HIS A 70 -2.86 24.05 -5.85
N ILE A 71 -2.14 22.99 -5.58
CA ILE A 71 -2.04 21.84 -6.47
C ILE A 71 -3.37 21.10 -6.53
N VAL A 72 -3.84 20.83 -7.74
CA VAL A 72 -4.96 19.93 -8.03
C VAL A 72 -4.41 18.73 -8.79
N ALA A 73 -4.50 17.56 -8.21
CA ALA A 73 -3.92 16.33 -8.74
C ALA A 73 -4.93 15.17 -8.70
N PRO A 74 -4.68 14.07 -9.45
CA PRO A 74 -5.46 12.84 -9.28
C PRO A 74 -5.39 12.36 -7.84
N GLY A 75 -6.47 11.80 -7.33
CA GLY A 75 -6.47 11.11 -6.06
C GLY A 75 -5.44 9.98 -6.01
N PHE A 76 -4.74 9.84 -4.91
CA PHE A 76 -3.65 8.88 -4.79
C PHE A 76 -4.17 7.46 -4.70
N ILE A 77 -3.40 6.53 -5.27
CA ILE A 77 -3.65 5.09 -5.29
C ILE A 77 -2.55 4.42 -4.48
N ASP A 78 -2.90 3.94 -3.30
CA ASP A 78 -2.02 3.12 -2.47
C ASP A 78 -2.03 1.69 -2.98
N VAL A 79 -0.89 1.21 -3.50
CA VAL A 79 -0.80 -0.11 -4.11
C VAL A 79 -0.55 -1.24 -3.10
N HIS A 80 -0.30 -0.88 -1.84
CA HIS A 80 0.04 -1.86 -0.82
C HIS A 80 -0.72 -1.60 0.48
N ALA A 81 -1.92 -2.14 0.58
CA ALA A 81 -2.79 -1.98 1.74
C ALA A 81 -3.22 -3.32 2.34
N HIS A 82 -3.66 -3.28 3.60
CA HIS A 82 -4.17 -4.40 4.40
C HIS A 82 -5.49 -4.00 5.08
N VAL A 83 -6.50 -3.63 4.27
CA VAL A 83 -7.76 -3.07 4.79
C VAL A 83 -8.85 -4.11 5.03
N GLU A 84 -8.60 -5.39 4.76
CA GLU A 84 -9.59 -6.48 4.71
C GLU A 84 -10.47 -6.61 5.96
N SER A 85 -9.95 -6.25 7.12
CA SER A 85 -10.72 -6.24 8.37
C SER A 85 -11.04 -4.83 8.84
N GLY A 86 -10.05 -3.96 8.87
CA GLY A 86 -10.15 -2.63 9.45
C GLY A 86 -11.17 -1.72 8.76
N ILE A 87 -11.43 -1.91 7.47
CA ILE A 87 -12.43 -1.13 6.73
C ILE A 87 -13.86 -1.36 7.25
N PHE A 88 -14.17 -2.55 7.76
CA PHE A 88 -15.48 -2.87 8.33
C PHE A 88 -15.68 -2.27 9.72
N GLU A 89 -14.59 -1.99 10.45
CA GLU A 89 -14.62 -1.32 11.75
C GLU A 89 -14.64 0.20 11.59
N ASN A 90 -13.92 0.73 10.58
CA ASN A 90 -13.80 2.17 10.31
C ASN A 90 -13.95 2.47 8.82
N PRO A 91 -15.19 2.50 8.28
CA PRO A 91 -15.44 2.70 6.85
C PRO A 91 -15.12 4.11 6.35
N SER A 92 -14.87 5.07 7.23
CA SER A 92 -14.40 6.41 6.84
C SER A 92 -12.95 6.42 6.39
N ALA A 93 -12.13 5.44 6.81
CA ALA A 93 -10.72 5.30 6.43
C ALA A 93 -9.93 6.62 6.50
N GLY A 94 -10.15 7.40 7.58
CA GLY A 94 -9.61 8.75 7.72
C GLY A 94 -8.09 8.83 7.55
N ASN A 95 -7.36 7.80 7.98
CA ASN A 95 -5.91 7.72 7.81
C ASN A 95 -5.48 7.80 6.33
N TYR A 96 -6.23 7.20 5.41
CA TYR A 96 -6.00 7.28 3.97
C TYR A 96 -6.47 8.61 3.39
N ILE A 97 -7.67 9.07 3.77
CA ILE A 97 -8.25 10.32 3.23
C ILE A 97 -7.36 11.52 3.57
N PHE A 98 -6.91 11.67 4.81
CA PHE A 98 -6.03 12.77 5.21
C PHE A 98 -4.62 12.70 4.60
N ASP A 99 -4.23 11.56 4.02
CA ASP A 99 -2.99 11.37 3.26
C ASP A 99 -3.20 11.46 1.73
N GLY A 100 -4.38 11.92 1.29
CA GLY A 100 -4.73 12.12 -0.12
C GLY A 100 -5.07 10.84 -0.90
N VAL A 101 -5.21 9.70 -0.22
CA VAL A 101 -5.51 8.41 -0.84
C VAL A 101 -7.00 8.28 -1.10
N THR A 102 -7.36 7.99 -2.34
CA THR A 102 -8.75 7.78 -2.81
C THR A 102 -9.04 6.33 -3.16
N THR A 103 -8.00 5.56 -3.41
CA THR A 103 -8.08 4.16 -3.83
C THR A 103 -6.97 3.35 -3.19
N VAL A 104 -7.29 2.14 -2.74
CA VAL A 104 -6.30 1.18 -2.23
C VAL A 104 -6.35 -0.14 -3.00
N VAL A 105 -5.19 -0.76 -3.17
CA VAL A 105 -5.08 -2.16 -3.58
C VAL A 105 -4.74 -2.98 -2.35
N THR A 106 -5.67 -3.84 -1.92
CA THR A 106 -5.52 -4.72 -0.75
C THR A 106 -5.30 -6.17 -1.15
N GLY A 107 -5.27 -7.11 -0.22
CA GLY A 107 -4.96 -8.51 -0.52
C GLY A 107 -3.47 -8.76 -0.76
N ASN A 108 -2.61 -7.92 -0.24
CA ASN A 108 -1.15 -7.98 -0.36
C ASN A 108 -0.53 -9.06 0.54
N CYS A 109 0.76 -9.33 0.35
CA CYS A 109 1.57 -10.25 1.17
C CYS A 109 0.97 -11.65 1.32
N GLY A 110 0.23 -12.12 0.31
CA GLY A 110 -0.40 -13.45 0.30
C GLY A 110 -1.66 -13.57 1.17
N GLY A 111 -2.07 -12.51 1.84
CA GLY A 111 -3.25 -12.50 2.73
C GLY A 111 -4.45 -11.80 2.07
N SER A 112 -5.56 -12.52 1.88
CA SER A 112 -6.80 -11.94 1.35
C SER A 112 -8.02 -12.77 1.73
N ALA A 113 -9.22 -12.27 1.43
CA ALA A 113 -10.37 -13.14 1.26
C ALA A 113 -10.13 -14.07 0.06
N VAL A 114 -10.51 -15.35 0.19
CA VAL A 114 -10.48 -16.31 -0.92
C VAL A 114 -11.77 -16.23 -1.74
N ASP A 115 -12.92 -16.10 -1.05
CA ASP A 115 -14.21 -15.78 -1.68
C ASP A 115 -14.27 -14.27 -1.98
N MET A 116 -13.76 -13.91 -3.15
CA MET A 116 -13.62 -12.51 -3.56
C MET A 116 -14.97 -11.85 -3.82
N ARG A 117 -15.93 -12.59 -4.38
CA ARG A 117 -17.30 -12.09 -4.61
C ARG A 117 -17.95 -11.65 -3.30
N LYS A 118 -17.93 -12.51 -2.32
CA LYS A 118 -18.51 -12.21 -1.00
C LYS A 118 -17.80 -11.05 -0.30
N PHE A 119 -16.48 -10.92 -0.46
CA PHE A 119 -15.73 -9.78 0.07
C PHE A 119 -16.18 -8.47 -0.57
N PHE A 120 -16.26 -8.42 -1.90
CA PHE A 120 -16.68 -7.22 -2.62
C PHE A 120 -18.13 -6.85 -2.33
N ASP A 121 -19.05 -7.81 -2.29
CA ASP A 121 -20.46 -7.56 -1.94
C ASP A 121 -20.58 -6.94 -0.54
N ARG A 122 -19.78 -7.40 0.43
CA ARG A 122 -19.73 -6.80 1.76
C ARG A 122 -19.17 -5.38 1.76
N VAL A 123 -18.11 -5.13 0.98
CA VAL A 123 -17.51 -3.79 0.84
C VAL A 123 -18.51 -2.82 0.23
N ASP A 124 -19.19 -3.19 -0.86
CA ASP A 124 -20.17 -2.33 -1.54
C ASP A 124 -21.41 -2.08 -0.65
N SER A 125 -21.84 -3.08 0.12
CA SER A 125 -22.92 -2.90 1.11
C SER A 125 -22.53 -1.96 2.25
N LEU A 126 -21.25 -1.93 2.63
CA LEU A 126 -20.72 -1.03 3.65
C LEU A 126 -20.68 0.43 3.18
N GLN A 127 -20.50 0.66 1.88
CA GLN A 127 -20.24 1.98 1.30
C GLN A 127 -19.05 2.67 2.00
N PRO A 128 -17.80 2.20 1.80
CA PRO A 128 -16.64 2.84 2.41
C PRO A 128 -16.39 4.22 1.79
N ALA A 129 -15.57 5.05 2.44
CA ALA A 129 -15.24 6.34 1.88
C ALA A 129 -14.27 6.24 0.68
N ILE A 130 -13.36 5.27 0.69
CA ILE A 130 -12.34 5.05 -0.35
C ILE A 130 -12.70 3.89 -1.29
N ASN A 131 -12.16 3.90 -2.52
CA ASN A 131 -12.28 2.79 -3.45
C ASN A 131 -11.33 1.65 -3.09
N ILE A 132 -11.74 0.41 -3.34
CA ILE A 132 -10.98 -0.80 -2.98
C ILE A 132 -10.89 -1.73 -4.17
N ALA A 133 -9.65 -2.04 -4.59
CA ALA A 133 -9.31 -3.19 -5.42
C ALA A 133 -8.63 -4.25 -4.56
N SER A 134 -8.66 -5.52 -4.93
CA SER A 134 -8.01 -6.59 -4.17
C SER A 134 -7.25 -7.58 -5.04
N LEU A 135 -6.10 -8.00 -4.54
CA LEU A 135 -5.39 -9.19 -5.00
C LEU A 135 -5.99 -10.43 -4.32
N VAL A 136 -5.85 -11.62 -4.91
CA VAL A 136 -6.07 -12.88 -4.23
C VAL A 136 -4.74 -13.38 -3.63
N GLY A 137 -4.75 -13.73 -2.35
CA GLY A 137 -3.55 -14.10 -1.61
C GLY A 137 -3.22 -15.59 -1.69
N HIS A 138 -2.03 -15.94 -2.17
CA HIS A 138 -1.52 -17.31 -2.21
C HIS A 138 -1.57 -17.99 -0.83
N ASN A 139 -1.12 -17.30 0.22
CA ASN A 139 -1.08 -17.88 1.57
C ASN A 139 -2.48 -18.26 2.06
N SER A 140 -3.49 -17.42 1.80
CA SER A 140 -4.89 -17.69 2.13
C SER A 140 -5.45 -18.87 1.33
N VAL A 141 -5.16 -18.94 0.03
CA VAL A 141 -5.55 -20.06 -0.84
C VAL A 141 -4.89 -21.36 -0.36
N ARG A 142 -3.58 -21.33 -0.07
CA ARG A 142 -2.84 -22.48 0.45
C ARG A 142 -3.38 -22.94 1.81
N GLU A 143 -3.66 -22.01 2.73
CA GLU A 143 -4.19 -22.35 4.04
C GLU A 143 -5.59 -22.99 3.97
N GLN A 144 -6.41 -22.58 2.99
CA GLN A 144 -7.72 -23.19 2.76
C GLN A 144 -7.62 -24.65 2.32
N VAL A 145 -6.63 -25.00 1.47
CA VAL A 145 -6.49 -26.35 0.88
C VAL A 145 -5.58 -27.24 1.72
N MET A 146 -4.43 -26.75 2.16
CA MET A 146 -3.35 -27.52 2.78
C MET A 146 -3.12 -27.19 4.25
N LYS A 147 -3.84 -26.20 4.82
CA LYS A 147 -3.58 -25.70 6.16
C LYS A 147 -2.13 -25.20 6.30
N ARG A 148 -1.45 -25.58 7.37
CA ARG A 148 -0.05 -25.22 7.67
C ARG A 148 0.93 -26.38 7.49
N ASP A 149 0.61 -27.26 6.53
CA ASP A 149 1.48 -28.39 6.21
C ASP A 149 2.76 -27.89 5.54
N ASN A 150 3.91 -28.32 6.09
CA ASN A 150 5.22 -28.03 5.53
C ASN A 150 5.65 -29.13 4.56
N ARG A 151 5.01 -29.16 3.39
CA ARG A 151 5.29 -30.07 2.28
C ARG A 151 4.82 -29.44 0.96
N PRO A 152 5.30 -29.89 -0.19
CA PRO A 152 4.71 -29.54 -1.49
C PRO A 152 3.28 -30.04 -1.60
N PRO A 153 2.42 -29.39 -2.44
CA PRO A 153 1.09 -29.88 -2.74
C PRO A 153 1.11 -31.18 -3.55
N THR A 154 0.11 -32.01 -3.38
CA THR A 154 -0.21 -33.05 -4.36
C THR A 154 -0.76 -32.40 -5.64
N ALA A 155 -0.83 -33.16 -6.75
CA ALA A 155 -1.41 -32.65 -8.00
C ALA A 155 -2.88 -32.21 -7.84
N GLU A 156 -3.64 -32.92 -6.99
CA GLU A 156 -5.03 -32.57 -6.68
C GLU A 156 -5.14 -31.27 -5.87
N GLU A 157 -4.28 -31.09 -4.85
CA GLU A 157 -4.23 -29.87 -4.05
C GLU A 157 -3.81 -28.66 -4.89
N GLN A 158 -2.81 -28.84 -5.77
CA GLN A 158 -2.36 -27.80 -6.71
C GLN A 158 -3.53 -27.36 -7.61
N THR A 159 -4.25 -28.33 -8.22
CA THR A 159 -5.40 -28.04 -9.07
C THR A 159 -6.52 -27.32 -8.31
N LYS A 160 -6.77 -27.67 -7.05
CA LYS A 160 -7.77 -26.98 -6.21
C LYS A 160 -7.34 -25.53 -5.93
N MET A 161 -6.07 -25.29 -5.62
CA MET A 161 -5.57 -23.95 -5.39
C MET A 161 -5.64 -23.08 -6.64
N GLU A 162 -5.25 -23.62 -7.80
CA GLU A 162 -5.37 -22.94 -9.10
C GLU A 162 -6.82 -22.57 -9.43
N ALA A 163 -7.78 -23.47 -9.19
CA ALA A 163 -9.21 -23.21 -9.39
C ALA A 163 -9.74 -22.09 -8.49
N LEU A 164 -9.28 -22.00 -7.23
CA LEU A 164 -9.64 -20.90 -6.34
C LEU A 164 -9.10 -19.55 -6.84
N VAL A 165 -7.87 -19.53 -7.36
CA VAL A 165 -7.29 -18.31 -7.96
C VAL A 165 -8.07 -17.91 -9.21
N GLU A 166 -8.39 -18.85 -10.13
CA GLU A 166 -9.20 -18.56 -11.32
C GLU A 166 -10.58 -18.01 -10.96
N GLN A 167 -11.23 -18.55 -9.92
CA GLN A 167 -12.52 -18.05 -9.46
C GLN A 167 -12.38 -16.62 -8.90
N ALA A 168 -11.40 -16.35 -8.06
CA ALA A 168 -11.16 -15.02 -7.51
C ALA A 168 -10.89 -13.98 -8.62
N MET A 169 -10.16 -14.35 -9.69
CA MET A 169 -9.94 -13.48 -10.84
C MET A 169 -11.25 -13.17 -11.60
N LYS A 170 -12.12 -14.16 -11.78
CA LYS A 170 -13.46 -13.98 -12.38
C LYS A 170 -14.36 -13.12 -11.50
N ASP A 171 -14.18 -13.17 -10.19
CA ASP A 171 -14.92 -12.38 -9.22
C ASP A 171 -14.39 -10.94 -9.07
N GLY A 172 -13.30 -10.60 -9.76
CA GLY A 172 -12.82 -9.24 -9.86
C GLY A 172 -11.48 -8.94 -9.17
N ALA A 173 -10.72 -9.95 -8.73
CA ALA A 173 -9.36 -9.73 -8.26
C ALA A 173 -8.48 -9.11 -9.35
N VAL A 174 -7.57 -8.19 -8.95
CA VAL A 174 -6.63 -7.53 -9.89
C VAL A 174 -5.36 -8.35 -10.15
N GLY A 175 -5.16 -9.44 -9.43
CA GLY A 175 -3.99 -10.31 -9.57
C GLY A 175 -3.81 -11.25 -8.39
N LEU A 176 -2.63 -11.88 -8.34
CA LEU A 176 -2.19 -12.79 -7.27
C LEU A 176 -1.14 -12.11 -6.40
N SER A 177 -1.24 -12.23 -5.08
CA SER A 177 -0.17 -11.85 -4.16
C SER A 177 0.46 -13.05 -3.47
N THR A 178 1.74 -12.91 -3.09
CA THR A 178 2.44 -13.86 -2.21
C THR A 178 3.06 -13.16 -1.02
N GLY A 179 3.19 -13.89 0.09
CA GLY A 179 3.98 -13.51 1.25
C GLY A 179 4.89 -14.67 1.61
N LEU A 180 6.00 -14.82 0.88
CA LEU A 180 6.86 -16.01 0.96
C LEU A 180 7.75 -16.07 2.22
N ILE A 181 7.71 -15.05 3.04
CA ILE A 181 8.29 -15.03 4.40
C ILE A 181 7.29 -15.47 5.46
N TYR A 182 5.98 -15.49 5.14
CA TYR A 182 4.92 -15.78 6.10
C TYR A 182 4.41 -17.22 5.98
N ILE A 183 3.99 -17.79 7.12
CA ILE A 183 3.32 -19.10 7.17
C ILE A 183 1.90 -18.94 6.60
N PRO A 184 1.44 -19.84 5.71
CA PRO A 184 2.11 -21.04 5.20
C PRO A 184 2.92 -20.80 3.89
N GLY A 185 3.01 -19.58 3.37
CA GLY A 185 3.68 -19.27 2.09
C GLY A 185 5.17 -19.64 2.07
N THR A 186 5.85 -19.55 3.21
CA THR A 186 7.28 -19.94 3.31
C THR A 186 7.52 -21.43 3.03
N PHE A 187 6.50 -22.27 3.16
CA PHE A 187 6.58 -23.72 2.88
C PHE A 187 6.38 -24.06 1.39
N ALA A 188 5.93 -23.08 0.59
CA ALA A 188 5.73 -23.27 -0.83
C ALA A 188 7.07 -23.31 -1.58
N ASN A 189 7.19 -24.22 -2.54
CA ASN A 189 8.24 -24.17 -3.54
C ASN A 189 7.86 -23.21 -4.68
N THR A 190 8.82 -22.86 -5.53
CA THR A 190 8.62 -21.94 -6.65
C THR A 190 7.60 -22.47 -7.66
N GLU A 191 7.60 -23.80 -7.92
CA GLU A 191 6.69 -24.45 -8.87
C GLU A 191 5.22 -24.32 -8.46
N GLU A 192 4.91 -24.45 -7.18
CA GLU A 192 3.56 -24.21 -6.64
C GLU A 192 3.09 -22.80 -6.98
N VAL A 193 3.92 -21.79 -6.69
CA VAL A 193 3.57 -20.38 -6.96
C VAL A 193 3.43 -20.11 -8.46
N VAL A 194 4.30 -20.68 -9.31
CA VAL A 194 4.21 -20.58 -10.76
C VAL A 194 2.88 -21.13 -11.27
N GLY A 195 2.37 -22.24 -10.73
CA GLY A 195 1.06 -22.79 -11.09
C GLY A 195 -0.06 -21.78 -10.84
N LEU A 196 -0.11 -21.21 -9.65
CA LEU A 196 -1.12 -20.21 -9.28
C LEU A 196 -0.96 -18.90 -10.07
N ALA A 197 0.27 -18.48 -10.31
CA ALA A 197 0.55 -17.30 -11.15
C ALA A 197 0.06 -17.50 -12.59
N LYS A 198 0.26 -18.68 -13.18
CA LYS A 198 -0.32 -19.03 -14.49
C LYS A 198 -1.84 -19.01 -14.51
N ALA A 199 -2.49 -19.44 -13.41
CA ALA A 199 -3.94 -19.37 -13.28
C ALA A 199 -4.43 -17.91 -13.31
N ALA A 200 -3.77 -17.00 -12.55
CA ALA A 200 -4.10 -15.57 -12.56
C ALA A 200 -3.77 -14.89 -13.90
N ALA A 201 -2.68 -15.29 -14.56
CA ALA A 201 -2.23 -14.72 -15.84
C ALA A 201 -3.25 -14.89 -16.96
N LYS A 202 -4.04 -15.98 -16.97
CA LYS A 202 -5.13 -16.22 -17.94
C LYS A 202 -6.15 -15.07 -18.00
N PHE A 203 -6.27 -14.31 -16.91
CA PHE A 203 -7.21 -13.21 -16.73
C PHE A 203 -6.54 -11.82 -16.76
N GLY A 204 -5.26 -11.77 -17.15
CA GLY A 204 -4.52 -10.50 -17.21
C GLY A 204 -4.12 -9.92 -15.86
N GLY A 205 -4.05 -10.73 -14.81
CA GLY A 205 -3.68 -10.28 -13.46
C GLY A 205 -2.22 -9.87 -13.32
N VAL A 206 -1.90 -9.20 -12.19
CA VAL A 206 -0.54 -8.84 -11.76
C VAL A 206 -0.07 -9.82 -10.70
N TYR A 207 1.22 -10.15 -10.67
CA TYR A 207 1.85 -10.89 -9.57
C TYR A 207 2.55 -9.90 -8.63
N ALA A 208 2.05 -9.75 -7.41
CA ALA A 208 2.64 -8.92 -6.37
C ALA A 208 3.30 -9.80 -5.29
N SER A 209 4.54 -9.51 -4.91
CA SER A 209 5.30 -10.39 -4.02
C SER A 209 5.95 -9.68 -2.86
N HIS A 210 5.51 -10.00 -1.63
CA HIS A 210 6.40 -9.96 -0.47
C HIS A 210 7.37 -11.13 -0.63
N ILE A 211 8.59 -10.84 -1.01
CA ILE A 211 9.60 -11.83 -1.37
C ILE A 211 10.03 -12.69 -0.18
N ARG A 212 10.63 -13.84 -0.46
CA ARG A 212 11.01 -14.85 0.54
C ARG A 212 12.02 -14.35 1.57
N ASN A 213 12.85 -13.36 1.22
CA ASN A 213 13.84 -12.78 2.12
C ASN A 213 14.17 -11.35 1.69
N GLU A 214 14.05 -10.39 2.60
CA GLU A 214 14.33 -8.97 2.37
C GLU A 214 15.67 -8.52 2.97
N GLU A 215 16.49 -9.48 3.38
CA GLU A 215 17.75 -9.25 4.08
C GLU A 215 18.91 -9.92 3.31
N SER A 216 19.60 -10.85 3.93
CA SER A 216 20.84 -11.45 3.38
C SER A 216 20.68 -12.31 2.13
N LYS A 217 19.44 -12.69 1.74
CA LYS A 217 19.12 -13.46 0.53
C LYS A 217 18.14 -12.67 -0.37
N ALA A 218 18.17 -11.34 -0.29
CA ALA A 218 17.29 -10.51 -1.07
C ALA A 218 17.49 -10.66 -2.59
N VAL A 219 18.74 -10.88 -3.03
CA VAL A 219 19.08 -11.08 -4.45
C VAL A 219 18.37 -12.34 -4.99
N GLU A 220 18.51 -13.46 -4.28
CA GLU A 220 17.87 -14.73 -4.66
C GLU A 220 16.35 -14.62 -4.62
N ALA A 221 15.79 -13.96 -3.61
CA ALA A 221 14.35 -13.81 -3.45
C ALA A 221 13.72 -12.89 -4.51
N ILE A 222 14.40 -11.81 -4.90
CA ILE A 222 13.96 -10.95 -6.00
C ILE A 222 14.02 -11.70 -7.33
N THR A 223 15.10 -12.47 -7.55
CA THR A 223 15.24 -13.30 -8.76
C THR A 223 14.11 -14.32 -8.84
N GLU A 224 13.79 -15.02 -7.72
CA GLU A 224 12.64 -15.94 -7.64
C GLU A 224 11.33 -15.27 -8.06
N ALA A 225 11.03 -14.08 -7.53
CA ALA A 225 9.80 -13.38 -7.84
C ALA A 225 9.72 -12.95 -9.32
N ILE A 226 10.82 -12.49 -9.89
CA ILE A 226 10.93 -12.16 -11.32
C ILE A 226 10.73 -13.42 -12.18
N ASP A 227 11.36 -14.52 -11.81
CA ASP A 227 11.28 -15.78 -12.58
C ASP A 227 9.89 -16.41 -12.51
N ILE A 228 9.16 -16.29 -11.40
CA ILE A 228 7.75 -16.66 -11.29
C ILE A 228 6.92 -15.87 -12.33
N GLY A 229 7.09 -14.54 -12.38
CA GLY A 229 6.39 -13.71 -13.36
C GLY A 229 6.74 -14.06 -14.80
N LYS A 230 8.03 -14.30 -15.09
CA LYS A 230 8.49 -14.76 -16.42
C LYS A 230 7.86 -16.10 -16.81
N ALA A 231 7.86 -17.08 -15.89
CA ALA A 231 7.29 -18.41 -16.14
C ALA A 231 5.76 -18.37 -16.35
N ALA A 232 5.09 -17.42 -15.69
CA ALA A 232 3.65 -17.18 -15.85
C ALA A 232 3.30 -16.21 -16.99
N ARG A 233 4.29 -15.48 -17.56
CA ARG A 233 4.10 -14.41 -18.56
C ARG A 233 3.17 -13.31 -18.06
N MET A 234 3.36 -12.85 -16.83
CA MET A 234 2.55 -11.80 -16.24
C MET A 234 3.41 -10.66 -15.66
N PRO A 235 2.86 -9.43 -15.55
CA PRO A 235 3.54 -8.33 -14.91
C PRO A 235 3.87 -8.65 -13.44
N VAL A 236 5.03 -8.18 -12.97
CA VAL A 236 5.50 -8.39 -11.59
C VAL A 236 5.54 -7.06 -10.83
N GLU A 237 5.13 -7.08 -9.60
CA GLU A 237 5.31 -6.03 -8.61
C GLU A 237 6.05 -6.62 -7.42
N ILE A 238 7.21 -6.03 -7.06
CA ILE A 238 7.94 -6.42 -5.84
C ILE A 238 7.51 -5.47 -4.73
N SER A 239 6.79 -6.02 -3.78
CA SER A 239 6.12 -5.31 -2.70
C SER A 239 7.09 -4.67 -1.73
N HIS A 240 6.76 -3.43 -1.26
CA HIS A 240 7.47 -2.65 -0.23
C HIS A 240 9.00 -2.83 -0.27
N PHE A 241 9.57 -2.59 -1.46
CA PHE A 241 10.95 -2.85 -1.80
C PHE A 241 11.94 -2.21 -0.84
N LYS A 242 12.73 -3.02 -0.18
CA LYS A 242 13.72 -2.60 0.81
C LYS A 242 14.83 -3.65 0.96
N ILE A 243 15.88 -3.26 1.66
CA ILE A 243 16.84 -4.20 2.19
C ILE A 243 17.03 -3.95 3.69
N GLY A 244 16.81 -5.00 4.48
CA GLY A 244 16.86 -4.95 5.94
C GLY A 244 18.18 -5.50 6.52
N GLY A 245 18.42 -5.13 7.80
CA GLY A 245 19.60 -5.55 8.55
C GLY A 245 20.83 -4.69 8.27
N LYS A 246 21.53 -4.25 9.33
CA LYS A 246 22.69 -3.35 9.23
C LYS A 246 23.82 -3.88 8.34
N ALA A 247 23.92 -5.20 8.21
CA ALA A 247 24.94 -5.84 7.35
C ALA A 247 24.72 -5.55 5.86
N ASN A 248 23.49 -5.21 5.47
CA ASN A 248 23.07 -5.06 4.08
C ASN A 248 22.82 -3.60 3.66
N TRP A 249 22.96 -2.64 4.58
CA TRP A 249 22.76 -1.23 4.28
C TRP A 249 23.70 -0.77 3.15
N GLY A 250 23.17 0.00 2.21
CA GLY A 250 23.84 0.47 1.01
C GLY A 250 23.81 -0.52 -0.17
N HIS A 251 23.16 -1.69 -0.03
CA HIS A 251 23.08 -2.68 -1.10
C HIS A 251 21.84 -2.55 -2.01
N SER A 252 21.04 -1.51 -1.84
CA SER A 252 19.86 -1.26 -2.70
C SER A 252 20.24 -1.08 -4.17
N ASN A 253 21.47 -0.64 -4.48
CA ASN A 253 21.97 -0.57 -5.85
C ASN A 253 22.07 -1.96 -6.51
N ILE A 254 22.43 -3.00 -5.74
CA ILE A 254 22.52 -4.39 -6.23
C ILE A 254 21.13 -4.93 -6.52
N THR A 255 20.21 -4.72 -5.58
CA THR A 255 18.83 -5.23 -5.71
C THR A 255 18.03 -4.51 -6.80
N LEU A 256 18.18 -3.19 -6.95
CA LEU A 256 17.55 -2.44 -8.05
C LEU A 256 18.11 -2.81 -9.41
N ALA A 257 19.39 -3.16 -9.52
CA ALA A 257 19.99 -3.59 -10.79
C ALA A 257 19.28 -4.84 -11.37
N LEU A 258 18.74 -5.73 -10.51
CA LEU A 258 17.95 -6.89 -10.94
C LEU A 258 16.64 -6.45 -11.62
N ILE A 259 15.96 -5.48 -11.03
CA ILE A 259 14.72 -4.90 -11.57
C ILE A 259 14.99 -4.21 -12.91
N GLU A 260 16.04 -3.38 -12.97
CA GLU A 260 16.45 -2.70 -14.20
C GLU A 260 16.80 -3.69 -15.31
N GLN A 261 17.53 -4.76 -14.99
CA GLN A 261 17.88 -5.78 -15.97
C GLN A 261 16.65 -6.51 -16.49
N ALA A 262 15.72 -6.92 -15.63
CA ALA A 262 14.49 -7.54 -16.04
C ALA A 262 13.66 -6.63 -16.98
N ARG A 263 13.61 -5.32 -16.70
CA ARG A 263 12.94 -4.36 -17.57
C ARG A 263 13.67 -4.16 -18.92
N LYS A 264 15.00 -4.11 -18.93
CA LYS A 264 15.80 -4.08 -20.18
C LYS A 264 15.56 -5.33 -21.04
N ASP A 265 15.32 -6.46 -20.41
CA ASP A 265 14.97 -7.73 -21.08
C ASP A 265 13.49 -7.77 -21.57
N GLY A 266 12.73 -6.67 -21.39
CA GLY A 266 11.35 -6.52 -21.86
C GLY A 266 10.27 -6.98 -20.88
N TRP A 267 10.61 -7.30 -19.63
CA TRP A 267 9.64 -7.70 -18.61
C TRP A 267 9.07 -6.50 -17.88
N ASP A 268 7.76 -6.49 -17.64
CA ASP A 268 7.11 -5.45 -16.86
C ASP A 268 7.25 -5.72 -15.36
N VAL A 269 8.33 -5.21 -14.77
CA VAL A 269 8.62 -5.29 -13.32
C VAL A 269 8.56 -3.89 -12.72
N THR A 270 7.75 -3.72 -11.68
CA THR A 270 7.67 -2.51 -10.85
C THR A 270 7.96 -2.87 -9.39
N ILE A 271 8.16 -1.86 -8.59
CA ILE A 271 8.30 -1.97 -7.13
C ILE A 271 7.38 -0.96 -6.46
N ASP A 272 7.05 -1.16 -5.19
CA ASP A 272 6.49 -0.12 -4.34
C ASP A 272 7.36 0.14 -3.10
N GLN A 273 7.15 1.27 -2.44
CA GLN A 273 7.90 1.68 -1.26
C GLN A 273 7.06 2.58 -0.34
N TYR A 274 7.32 2.49 0.97
CA TYR A 274 6.96 3.51 1.96
C TYR A 274 8.22 4.28 2.41
N PRO A 275 8.11 5.60 2.73
CA PRO A 275 9.27 6.48 2.96
C PRO A 275 9.74 6.49 4.42
N TYR A 276 10.00 5.32 5.00
CA TYR A 276 10.42 5.17 6.41
C TYR A 276 11.56 4.18 6.56
N THR A 277 12.34 4.33 7.63
CA THR A 277 13.52 3.50 7.94
C THR A 277 13.24 2.31 8.85
N ALA A 278 11.96 2.00 9.06
CA ALA A 278 11.51 0.84 9.80
C ALA A 278 10.46 0.06 9.00
N SER A 279 10.36 -1.23 9.24
CA SER A 279 9.30 -2.10 8.75
C SER A 279 8.33 -2.46 9.86
N SER A 280 7.18 -3.05 9.51
CA SER A 280 6.23 -3.55 10.51
C SER A 280 5.67 -4.91 10.09
N THR A 281 5.83 -5.91 10.98
CA THR A 281 5.27 -7.25 10.79
C THR A 281 5.16 -7.98 12.14
N ASN A 282 4.72 -9.23 12.14
CA ASN A 282 4.52 -10.00 13.37
C ASN A 282 5.85 -10.43 14.02
N LEU A 283 5.81 -10.67 15.34
CA LEU A 283 6.98 -11.08 16.14
C LEU A 283 7.51 -12.46 15.75
N GLY A 284 6.61 -13.33 15.26
CA GLY A 284 6.95 -14.72 14.89
C GLY A 284 8.02 -14.85 13.81
N VAL A 285 8.20 -13.82 12.94
CA VAL A 285 9.26 -13.82 11.91
C VAL A 285 10.69 -13.85 12.50
N ARG A 286 10.84 -13.71 13.81
CA ARG A 286 12.14 -13.85 14.49
C ARG A 286 12.47 -15.28 14.88
N LEU A 287 11.48 -16.20 14.87
CA LEU A 287 11.71 -17.63 15.04
C LEU A 287 11.99 -18.29 13.67
N PRO A 288 12.68 -19.43 13.65
CA PRO A 288 12.85 -20.19 12.40
C PRO A 288 11.51 -20.76 11.92
N ASP A 289 11.29 -20.75 10.60
CA ASP A 289 10.02 -21.12 9.96
C ASP A 289 9.54 -22.54 10.33
N TRP A 290 10.48 -23.49 10.43
CA TRP A 290 10.18 -24.88 10.79
C TRP A 290 9.49 -25.00 12.16
N ALA A 291 9.70 -24.03 13.07
CA ALA A 291 9.05 -24.04 14.38
C ALA A 291 7.52 -23.96 14.29
N PHE A 292 6.99 -23.41 13.21
CA PHE A 292 5.55 -23.24 12.96
C PHE A 292 4.89 -24.37 12.17
N ALA A 293 5.68 -25.34 11.67
CA ALA A 293 5.15 -26.46 10.90
C ALA A 293 4.12 -27.26 11.73
N GLY A 294 2.93 -27.51 11.16
CA GLY A 294 1.82 -28.19 11.85
C GLY A 294 0.94 -27.27 12.71
N GLY A 295 1.18 -25.94 12.69
CA GLY A 295 0.30 -24.95 13.34
C GLY A 295 0.64 -24.61 14.79
N GLN A 296 -0.28 -23.93 15.48
CA GLN A 296 -0.04 -23.34 16.79
C GLN A 296 0.27 -24.37 17.89
N ASP A 297 -0.48 -25.47 17.94
CA ASP A 297 -0.26 -26.52 18.96
C ASP A 297 1.13 -27.15 18.82
N SER A 298 1.58 -27.37 17.58
CA SER A 298 2.91 -27.89 17.29
C SER A 298 4.01 -26.90 17.68
N LEU A 299 3.79 -25.60 17.46
CA LEU A 299 4.70 -24.54 17.92
C LEU A 299 4.83 -24.56 19.44
N ILE A 300 3.69 -24.57 20.17
CA ILE A 300 3.68 -24.63 21.65
C ILE A 300 4.42 -25.86 22.15
N ALA A 301 4.15 -27.05 21.58
CA ALA A 301 4.85 -28.27 21.97
C ALA A 301 6.37 -28.15 21.77
N ARG A 302 6.82 -27.54 20.65
CA ARG A 302 8.25 -27.30 20.39
C ARG A 302 8.87 -26.31 21.37
N LEU A 303 8.13 -25.26 21.76
CA LEU A 303 8.60 -24.27 22.72
C LEU A 303 8.67 -24.85 24.16
N HIS A 304 7.89 -25.87 24.47
CA HIS A 304 7.93 -26.58 25.76
C HIS A 304 8.98 -27.72 25.80
N ASP A 305 9.45 -28.22 24.63
CA ASP A 305 10.56 -29.16 24.59
C ASP A 305 11.89 -28.43 24.75
N GLU A 306 12.63 -28.76 25.80
CA GLU A 306 13.86 -28.04 26.18
C GLU A 306 14.93 -28.04 25.08
N ASN A 307 15.08 -29.14 24.36
CA ASN A 307 16.10 -29.28 23.32
C ASN A 307 15.72 -28.46 22.07
N THR A 308 14.48 -28.56 21.65
CA THR A 308 13.94 -27.82 20.52
C THR A 308 13.95 -26.31 20.81
N ARG A 309 13.56 -25.88 22.02
CA ARG A 309 13.63 -24.47 22.44
C ARG A 309 15.08 -23.93 22.40
N LYS A 310 16.06 -24.72 22.86
CA LYS A 310 17.50 -24.36 22.74
C LYS A 310 17.93 -24.22 21.29
N GLN A 311 17.45 -25.09 20.40
CA GLN A 311 17.75 -25.01 18.97
C GLN A 311 17.17 -23.73 18.37
N ILE A 312 15.86 -23.44 18.60
CA ILE A 312 15.20 -22.21 18.14
C ILE A 312 16.01 -20.98 18.59
N LYS A 313 16.33 -20.90 19.89
CA LYS A 313 17.12 -19.79 20.45
C LYS A 313 18.49 -19.66 19.77
N LYS A 314 19.19 -20.74 19.51
CA LYS A 314 20.48 -20.74 18.81
C LYS A 314 20.34 -20.13 17.41
N GLU A 315 19.32 -20.49 16.67
CA GLU A 315 19.06 -19.98 15.32
C GLU A 315 18.68 -18.49 15.34
N MET A 316 17.85 -18.07 16.30
CA MET A 316 17.50 -16.66 16.52
C MET A 316 18.75 -15.79 16.79
N LEU A 317 19.65 -16.25 17.63
CA LEU A 317 20.90 -15.55 17.95
C LEU A 317 21.88 -15.51 16.75
N ALA A 318 21.92 -16.57 15.97
CA ALA A 318 22.70 -16.61 14.74
C ALA A 318 22.18 -15.60 13.71
N GLN A 319 20.85 -15.49 13.55
CA GLN A 319 20.21 -14.49 12.70
C GLN A 319 20.50 -13.07 13.16
N LEU A 320 20.36 -12.79 14.47
CA LEU A 320 20.66 -11.49 15.06
C LEU A 320 22.10 -11.04 14.78
N SER A 321 23.07 -11.96 14.97
CA SER A 321 24.48 -11.72 14.68
C SER A 321 24.74 -11.47 13.20
N LYS A 322 24.13 -12.27 12.31
CA LYS A 322 24.23 -12.14 10.86
C LYS A 322 23.82 -10.74 10.38
N TYR A 323 22.78 -10.16 10.98
CA TYR A 323 22.30 -8.81 10.67
C TYR A 323 23.05 -7.68 11.40
N LYS A 324 24.11 -8.00 12.16
CA LYS A 324 24.93 -7.06 12.94
C LYS A 324 24.13 -6.27 13.98
N PHE A 325 23.11 -6.87 14.57
CA PHE A 325 22.44 -6.35 15.76
C PHE A 325 23.05 -6.97 17.02
N LYS A 326 23.22 -6.14 18.07
CA LYS A 326 23.77 -6.59 19.36
C LYS A 326 22.69 -7.24 20.25
N ASN A 327 21.46 -6.80 20.10
CA ASN A 327 20.30 -7.22 20.89
C ASN A 327 19.01 -6.87 20.11
N TYR A 328 17.82 -7.12 20.68
CA TYR A 328 16.53 -6.90 20.05
C TYR A 328 15.92 -5.51 20.35
N SER A 329 16.72 -4.50 20.74
CA SER A 329 16.23 -3.13 20.95
C SER A 329 15.68 -2.46 19.67
N TYR A 330 16.03 -2.96 18.49
CA TYR A 330 15.50 -2.50 17.20
C TYR A 330 14.07 -2.96 16.92
N ALA A 331 13.55 -3.92 17.71
CA ALA A 331 12.21 -4.48 17.59
C ALA A 331 11.31 -3.88 18.69
N VAL A 332 10.35 -3.05 18.29
CA VAL A 332 9.42 -2.32 19.17
C VAL A 332 8.02 -2.86 18.96
N VAL A 333 7.28 -3.09 20.05
CA VAL A 333 5.90 -3.60 19.99
C VAL A 333 4.95 -2.52 19.51
N ALA A 334 4.27 -2.81 18.39
CA ALA A 334 3.19 -1.98 17.89
C ALA A 334 1.85 -2.31 18.54
N ASN A 335 1.56 -3.61 18.67
CA ASN A 335 0.35 -4.07 19.36
C ASN A 335 0.55 -5.47 19.93
N TYR A 336 0.32 -5.62 21.22
CA TYR A 336 0.33 -6.91 21.91
C TYR A 336 -0.95 -7.04 22.74
N SER A 337 -1.90 -7.82 22.25
CA SER A 337 -3.24 -7.94 22.85
C SER A 337 -3.24 -8.59 24.23
N THR A 338 -2.26 -9.46 24.53
CA THR A 338 -2.11 -10.15 25.81
C THR A 338 -1.73 -9.18 26.93
N ASP A 339 -0.89 -8.16 26.64
CA ASP A 339 -0.50 -7.12 27.59
C ASP A 339 -0.21 -5.82 26.84
N THR A 340 -1.19 -4.94 26.79
CA THR A 340 -1.09 -3.65 26.08
C THR A 340 -0.09 -2.67 26.72
N SER A 341 0.37 -2.92 27.94
CA SER A 341 1.41 -2.12 28.59
C SER A 341 2.77 -2.22 27.89
N TYR A 342 2.95 -3.23 27.04
CA TYR A 342 4.15 -3.44 26.22
C TYR A 342 4.14 -2.62 24.91
N ASN A 343 3.00 -2.07 24.49
CA ASN A 343 2.93 -1.25 23.29
C ASN A 343 3.88 -0.04 23.39
N GLY A 344 4.65 0.18 22.34
CA GLY A 344 5.69 1.22 22.28
C GLY A 344 7.01 0.85 22.97
N LYS A 345 7.13 -0.33 23.59
CA LYS A 345 8.37 -0.78 24.22
C LYS A 345 9.16 -1.70 23.32
N SER A 346 10.50 -1.59 23.38
CA SER A 346 11.38 -2.55 22.71
C SER A 346 11.40 -3.90 23.44
N ILE A 347 11.76 -4.96 22.73
CA ILE A 347 11.97 -6.29 23.33
C ILE A 347 13.01 -6.22 24.47
N THR A 348 14.05 -5.39 24.34
CA THR A 348 15.04 -5.17 25.39
C THR A 348 14.41 -4.58 26.67
N ASP A 349 13.48 -3.63 26.53
CA ASP A 349 12.80 -3.02 27.68
C ASP A 349 11.81 -3.98 28.31
N ILE A 350 11.07 -4.75 27.51
CA ILE A 350 10.16 -5.79 28.01
C ILE A 350 10.93 -6.86 28.77
N ASN A 351 12.07 -7.30 28.24
CA ASN A 351 12.96 -8.27 28.91
C ASN A 351 13.37 -7.78 30.30
N LYS A 352 13.70 -6.48 30.46
CA LYS A 352 14.00 -5.88 31.77
C LYS A 352 12.80 -5.84 32.69
N LEU A 353 11.61 -5.50 32.17
CA LEU A 353 10.36 -5.50 32.93
C LEU A 353 10.02 -6.89 33.46
N MET A 354 10.36 -7.95 32.71
CA MET A 354 10.23 -9.34 33.14
C MET A 354 11.34 -9.78 34.16
N GLY A 355 12.22 -8.87 34.60
CA GLY A 355 13.29 -9.16 35.57
C GLY A 355 14.45 -9.98 34.99
N ARG A 356 14.57 -10.08 33.68
CA ARG A 356 15.60 -10.87 33.00
C ARG A 356 16.89 -10.06 32.81
N ARG A 357 18.03 -10.76 32.71
CA ARG A 357 19.33 -10.13 32.44
C ARG A 357 19.34 -9.49 31.06
N SER A 358 20.00 -8.34 30.91
CA SER A 358 20.18 -7.62 29.64
C SER A 358 21.18 -8.32 28.71
N LYS A 359 20.76 -9.47 28.16
CA LYS A 359 21.54 -10.29 27.20
C LYS A 359 20.63 -10.73 26.06
N ALA A 360 21.13 -10.73 24.84
CA ALA A 360 20.36 -11.16 23.65
C ALA A 360 19.73 -12.56 23.80
N ALA A 361 20.40 -13.47 24.54
CA ALA A 361 19.86 -14.80 24.81
C ALA A 361 18.62 -14.78 25.72
N GLU A 362 18.54 -13.84 26.67
CA GLU A 362 17.36 -13.66 27.52
C GLU A 362 16.22 -12.94 26.77
N GLU A 363 16.59 -12.01 25.88
CA GLU A 363 15.63 -11.33 25.00
C GLU A 363 15.00 -12.31 23.98
N ALA A 364 15.76 -13.31 23.49
CA ALA A 364 15.24 -14.38 22.68
C ALA A 364 14.20 -15.24 23.44
N GLU A 365 14.44 -15.50 24.74
CA GLU A 365 13.43 -16.15 25.61
C GLU A 365 12.16 -15.30 25.73
N THR A 366 12.32 -13.97 25.91
CA THR A 366 11.18 -13.04 25.94
C THR A 366 10.37 -13.10 24.66
N ILE A 367 11.03 -13.14 23.49
CA ILE A 367 10.35 -13.27 22.19
C ILE A 367 9.57 -14.60 22.12
N MET A 368 10.19 -15.72 22.48
CA MET A 368 9.54 -17.03 22.45
C MET A 368 8.31 -17.09 23.36
N ASP A 369 8.40 -16.54 24.57
CA ASP A 369 7.25 -16.48 25.49
C ASP A 369 6.11 -15.60 24.98
N MET A 370 6.44 -14.48 24.33
CA MET A 370 5.44 -13.61 23.71
C MET A 370 4.78 -14.29 22.50
N VAL A 371 5.54 -15.03 21.69
CA VAL A 371 5.04 -15.77 20.53
C VAL A 371 4.15 -16.92 20.96
N GLU A 372 4.51 -17.65 22.03
CA GLU A 372 3.67 -18.69 22.64
C GLU A 372 2.30 -18.16 23.06
N LYS A 373 2.25 -16.92 23.57
CA LYS A 373 1.03 -16.24 24.02
C LYS A 373 0.29 -15.48 22.90
N GLY A 374 0.50 -15.84 21.63
CA GLY A 374 -0.20 -15.28 20.48
C GLY A 374 0.61 -14.29 19.65
N GLY A 375 1.82 -13.92 20.07
CA GLY A 375 2.69 -13.00 19.35
C GLY A 375 2.23 -11.54 19.39
N ALA A 376 2.97 -10.68 18.73
CA ALA A 376 2.72 -9.24 18.68
C ALA A 376 2.94 -8.71 17.26
N GLN A 377 2.26 -7.62 16.92
CA GLN A 377 2.63 -6.78 15.79
C GLN A 377 3.80 -5.87 16.22
N MET A 378 4.81 -5.78 15.38
CA MET A 378 6.07 -5.09 15.71
C MET A 378 6.41 -3.99 14.72
N VAL A 379 7.24 -3.05 15.15
CA VAL A 379 8.00 -2.12 14.30
C VAL A 379 9.49 -2.50 14.43
N TYR A 380 10.15 -2.70 13.29
CA TYR A 380 11.56 -3.11 13.23
C TYR A 380 12.43 -1.99 12.62
N HIS A 381 13.24 -1.32 13.42
CA HIS A 381 14.19 -0.28 13.01
C HIS A 381 15.44 -0.91 12.37
N SER A 382 15.29 -1.45 11.16
CA SER A 382 16.32 -2.26 10.48
C SER A 382 16.74 -1.74 9.10
N MET A 383 16.20 -0.62 8.66
CA MET A 383 16.47 0.01 7.36
C MET A 383 17.29 1.29 7.54
N ASN A 384 17.80 1.88 6.45
CA ASN A 384 18.50 3.15 6.48
C ASN A 384 17.94 4.16 5.49
N GLU A 385 18.17 5.43 5.76
CA GLU A 385 17.62 6.55 4.99
C GLU A 385 18.21 6.65 3.57
N GLU A 386 19.49 6.34 3.39
CA GLU A 386 20.14 6.44 2.07
C GLU A 386 19.60 5.39 1.10
N ASP A 387 19.33 4.17 1.58
CA ASP A 387 18.65 3.14 0.77
C ASP A 387 17.22 3.57 0.42
N VAL A 388 16.47 4.16 1.37
CA VAL A 388 15.12 4.71 1.11
C VAL A 388 15.17 5.75 -0.01
N LYS A 389 16.11 6.71 0.06
CA LYS A 389 16.30 7.75 -0.98
C LYS A 389 16.74 7.18 -2.31
N TYR A 390 17.64 6.18 -2.28
CA TYR A 390 18.13 5.54 -3.49
C TYR A 390 17.02 4.82 -4.25
N ILE A 391 16.21 4.03 -3.55
CA ILE A 391 15.05 3.34 -4.11
C ILE A 391 14.02 4.35 -4.63
N MET A 392 13.75 5.42 -3.87
CA MET A 392 12.80 6.46 -4.25
C MET A 392 13.15 7.15 -5.57
N LYS A 393 14.41 7.22 -5.99
CA LYS A 393 14.80 7.78 -7.29
C LYS A 393 14.42 6.89 -8.48
N TYR A 394 14.06 5.63 -8.24
CA TYR A 394 13.75 4.71 -9.32
C TYR A 394 12.38 5.01 -9.95
N PRO A 395 12.29 5.27 -11.28
CA PRO A 395 11.06 5.80 -11.91
C PRO A 395 9.89 4.82 -11.94
N PHE A 396 10.10 3.53 -11.72
CA PHE A 396 9.06 2.51 -11.64
C PHE A 396 8.81 2.05 -10.19
N CYS A 397 9.09 2.93 -9.23
CA CYS A 397 8.75 2.75 -7.81
C CYS A 397 7.41 3.43 -7.53
N MET A 398 6.37 2.67 -7.26
CA MET A 398 5.06 3.13 -6.81
C MET A 398 5.09 3.45 -5.31
N VAL A 399 3.98 3.93 -4.78
CA VAL A 399 3.83 4.22 -3.35
C VAL A 399 2.82 3.27 -2.74
N GLY A 400 3.24 2.59 -1.68
CA GLY A 400 2.41 1.70 -0.87
C GLY A 400 2.67 1.93 0.61
N ALA A 401 1.63 2.19 1.40
CA ALA A 401 1.78 2.44 2.84
C ALA A 401 2.04 1.15 3.64
N ASP A 402 1.71 -0.01 3.09
CA ASP A 402 1.81 -1.30 3.79
C ASP A 402 1.09 -1.24 5.16
N ALA A 403 -0.13 -0.71 5.13
CA ALA A 403 -0.92 -0.42 6.33
C ALA A 403 -2.40 -0.82 6.18
N GLY A 404 -3.06 -0.98 7.32
CA GLY A 404 -4.51 -1.17 7.40
C GLY A 404 -5.25 0.14 7.69
N VAL A 405 -6.46 0.01 8.22
CA VAL A 405 -7.25 1.12 8.76
C VAL A 405 -7.17 1.06 10.30
N PRO A 406 -6.23 1.78 10.93
CA PRO A 406 -6.07 1.75 12.37
C PRO A 406 -7.20 2.47 13.10
N ILE A 407 -7.48 2.02 14.31
CA ILE A 407 -8.37 2.71 15.23
C ILE A 407 -7.52 3.68 16.07
N ILE A 408 -7.89 4.95 16.05
CA ILE A 408 -7.18 6.00 16.81
C ILE A 408 -7.13 5.62 18.29
N GLY A 409 -5.92 5.70 18.87
CA GLY A 409 -5.66 5.39 20.28
C GLY A 409 -5.47 3.90 20.59
N LYS A 410 -5.59 3.00 19.60
CA LYS A 410 -5.37 1.56 19.79
C LYS A 410 -3.99 1.14 19.28
N GLY A 411 -3.13 0.71 20.22
CA GLY A 411 -1.75 0.29 19.90
C GLY A 411 -0.83 1.46 19.57
N MET A 412 0.33 1.13 19.03
CA MET A 412 1.36 2.06 18.54
C MET A 412 1.72 1.67 17.09
N PRO A 413 0.81 1.87 16.12
CA PRO A 413 1.03 1.45 14.74
C PRO A 413 2.22 2.19 14.12
N HIS A 414 2.78 1.61 13.08
CA HIS A 414 3.81 2.28 12.30
C HIS A 414 3.27 3.59 11.69
N PRO A 415 4.00 4.74 11.75
CA PRO A 415 3.52 6.04 11.25
C PRO A 415 3.18 6.03 9.75
N ARG A 416 3.69 5.07 8.97
CA ARG A 416 3.34 4.89 7.55
C ARG A 416 1.83 4.74 7.32
N ALA A 417 1.08 4.31 8.33
CA ALA A 417 -0.37 4.19 8.24
C ALA A 417 -1.11 5.53 8.10
N TYR A 418 -0.45 6.65 8.40
CA TYR A 418 -1.06 7.98 8.44
C TYR A 418 -0.40 9.02 7.53
N GLY A 419 0.84 8.81 7.07
CA GLY A 419 1.60 9.88 6.45
C GLY A 419 2.55 9.46 5.34
N THR A 420 2.31 8.37 4.65
CA THR A 420 3.19 7.87 3.59
C THR A 420 3.30 8.84 2.41
N ASN A 421 2.17 9.29 1.86
CA ASN A 421 2.17 10.20 0.71
C ASN A 421 2.57 11.63 1.11
N SER A 422 2.03 12.13 2.21
CA SER A 422 2.38 13.46 2.73
C SER A 422 3.85 13.58 3.09
N ARG A 423 4.49 12.52 3.62
CA ARG A 423 5.92 12.49 3.86
C ARG A 423 6.74 12.56 2.58
N ILE A 424 6.32 11.86 1.52
CA ILE A 424 6.99 11.97 0.21
C ILE A 424 6.86 13.40 -0.30
N LEU A 425 5.67 13.99 -0.28
CA LEU A 425 5.43 15.35 -0.78
C LEU A 425 6.16 16.42 0.06
N GLY A 426 6.11 16.32 1.38
CA GLY A 426 6.74 17.28 2.28
C GLY A 426 8.26 17.12 2.33
N LYS A 427 8.73 15.99 2.84
CA LYS A 427 10.16 15.77 3.09
C LYS A 427 10.96 15.58 1.80
N TYR A 428 10.55 14.64 0.92
CA TYR A 428 11.41 14.19 -0.19
C TYR A 428 11.24 15.02 -1.45
N VAL A 429 10.06 15.61 -1.68
CA VAL A 429 9.81 16.51 -2.82
C VAL A 429 10.17 17.94 -2.46
N ARG A 430 9.49 18.54 -1.46
CA ARG A 430 9.65 19.95 -1.12
C ARG A 430 11.01 20.25 -0.47
N ASP A 431 11.35 19.53 0.61
CA ASP A 431 12.49 19.89 1.46
C ASP A 431 13.81 19.34 0.93
N GLU A 432 13.87 18.05 0.57
CA GLU A 432 15.11 17.39 0.13
C GLU A 432 15.27 17.30 -1.40
N LYS A 433 14.22 17.56 -2.18
CA LYS A 433 14.24 17.57 -3.66
C LYS A 433 14.81 16.28 -4.28
N ILE A 434 14.45 15.13 -3.70
CA ILE A 434 14.89 13.81 -4.16
C ILE A 434 14.25 13.44 -5.48
N ILE A 435 12.96 13.77 -5.67
CA ILE A 435 12.18 13.64 -6.91
C ILE A 435 11.34 14.91 -7.13
N SER A 436 10.90 15.17 -8.36
CA SER A 436 9.99 16.27 -8.64
C SER A 436 8.57 16.00 -8.15
N LEU A 437 7.78 17.06 -8.00
CA LEU A 437 6.38 16.96 -7.59
C LEU A 437 5.56 16.19 -8.64
N GLU A 438 5.75 16.45 -9.91
CA GLU A 438 5.06 15.79 -11.01
C GLU A 438 5.35 14.29 -11.05
N GLU A 439 6.62 13.92 -10.80
CA GLU A 439 7.04 12.52 -10.74
C GLU A 439 6.45 11.82 -9.51
N ALA A 440 6.41 12.46 -8.35
CA ALA A 440 5.77 11.92 -7.16
C ALA A 440 4.28 11.65 -7.42
N ILE A 441 3.54 12.62 -7.97
CA ILE A 441 2.12 12.48 -8.30
C ILE A 441 1.90 11.35 -9.33
N ARG A 442 2.73 11.26 -10.37
CA ARG A 442 2.65 10.16 -11.36
C ARG A 442 2.76 8.79 -10.69
N ARG A 443 3.68 8.61 -9.74
CA ARG A 443 3.89 7.35 -9.03
C ARG A 443 2.75 7.00 -8.08
N MET A 444 2.19 8.03 -7.44
CA MET A 444 1.04 7.90 -6.54
C MET A 444 -0.29 7.70 -7.28
N SER A 445 -0.31 7.87 -8.61
CA SER A 445 -1.57 7.86 -9.36
C SER A 445 -1.50 7.02 -10.64
N SER A 446 -1.02 7.57 -11.77
CA SER A 446 -1.14 6.89 -13.06
C SER A 446 -0.26 5.65 -13.20
N LEU A 447 0.94 5.62 -12.62
CA LEU A 447 1.79 4.43 -12.63
C LEU A 447 1.10 3.27 -11.91
N ALA A 448 0.51 3.54 -10.73
CA ALA A 448 -0.27 2.58 -9.97
C ALA A 448 -1.52 2.09 -10.74
N ALA A 449 -2.28 3.03 -11.32
CA ALA A 449 -3.45 2.71 -12.13
C ALA A 449 -3.11 1.84 -13.35
N GLN A 450 -2.00 2.15 -14.05
CA GLN A 450 -1.51 1.36 -15.18
C GLN A 450 -1.13 -0.06 -14.75
N LYS A 451 -0.37 -0.19 -13.65
CA LYS A 451 0.08 -1.49 -13.17
C LYS A 451 -1.07 -2.41 -12.81
N PHE A 452 -2.05 -1.92 -12.06
CA PHE A 452 -3.21 -2.70 -11.62
C PHE A 452 -4.42 -2.58 -12.56
N GLN A 453 -4.23 -1.99 -13.76
CA GLN A 453 -5.23 -1.87 -14.83
C GLN A 453 -6.55 -1.18 -14.38
N LEU A 454 -6.45 -0.19 -13.51
CA LEU A 454 -7.57 0.65 -13.07
C LEU A 454 -7.88 1.69 -14.17
N LYS A 455 -8.69 1.33 -15.14
CA LYS A 455 -8.80 2.00 -16.46
C LYS A 455 -9.33 3.44 -16.43
N ASP A 456 -10.14 3.79 -15.42
CA ASP A 456 -10.81 5.09 -15.34
C ASP A 456 -10.25 6.01 -14.24
N ARG A 457 -9.02 5.75 -13.74
CA ARG A 457 -8.42 6.44 -12.59
C ARG A 457 -6.96 6.79 -12.82
N GLY A 458 -6.41 7.59 -11.90
CA GLY A 458 -4.99 7.94 -11.86
C GLY A 458 -4.56 9.08 -12.78
N LEU A 459 -5.49 9.66 -13.55
CA LEU A 459 -5.25 10.84 -14.39
C LEU A 459 -6.39 11.85 -14.25
N LEU A 460 -6.05 13.14 -14.29
CA LEU A 460 -7.02 14.20 -14.53
C LEU A 460 -7.24 14.33 -16.04
N LYS A 461 -8.30 13.70 -16.53
CA LYS A 461 -8.66 13.69 -17.94
C LYS A 461 -10.17 13.55 -18.09
N GLU A 462 -10.75 14.19 -19.10
CA GLU A 462 -12.17 14.05 -19.44
C GLU A 462 -12.58 12.58 -19.60
N GLY A 463 -13.73 12.22 -19.00
CA GLY A 463 -14.25 10.86 -18.96
C GLY A 463 -13.74 10.00 -17.80
N MET A 464 -12.64 10.38 -17.12
CA MET A 464 -12.14 9.69 -15.94
C MET A 464 -13.04 9.94 -14.73
N ALA A 465 -13.00 9.03 -13.76
CA ALA A 465 -13.64 9.22 -12.46
C ALA A 465 -13.00 10.43 -11.75
N ALA A 466 -13.86 11.23 -11.12
CA ALA A 466 -13.41 12.41 -10.39
C ALA A 466 -12.91 12.02 -8.99
N ASP A 467 -11.75 11.36 -8.97
CA ASP A 467 -10.92 11.16 -7.77
C ASP A 467 -9.83 12.22 -7.81
N ILE A 468 -9.93 13.22 -6.94
CA ILE A 468 -9.13 14.45 -7.02
C ILE A 468 -8.67 14.84 -5.62
N VAL A 469 -7.42 15.29 -5.51
CA VAL A 469 -6.87 15.90 -4.29
C VAL A 469 -6.47 17.35 -4.56
N ILE A 470 -6.72 18.22 -3.58
CA ILE A 470 -6.29 19.61 -3.58
C ILE A 470 -5.41 19.80 -2.35
N PHE A 471 -4.19 20.30 -2.52
CA PHE A 471 -3.26 20.49 -1.41
C PHE A 471 -2.31 21.67 -1.61
N ASP A 472 -1.89 22.27 -0.50
CA ASP A 472 -0.86 23.29 -0.44
C ASP A 472 0.53 22.61 -0.35
N GLU A 473 1.29 22.63 -1.44
CA GLU A 473 2.62 22.01 -1.49
C GLU A 473 3.61 22.61 -0.50
N THR A 474 3.35 23.83 -0.02
CA THR A 474 4.21 24.50 0.97
C THR A 474 3.94 24.03 2.39
N LYS A 475 2.77 23.39 2.65
CA LYS A 475 2.33 22.97 3.98
C LYS A 475 2.18 21.46 4.14
N VAL A 476 1.96 20.72 3.03
CA VAL A 476 1.73 19.27 3.11
C VAL A 476 2.86 18.58 3.88
N SER A 477 2.50 17.81 4.92
CA SER A 477 3.45 17.11 5.79
C SER A 477 2.80 15.98 6.57
N ASP A 478 3.58 14.93 6.83
CA ASP A 478 3.25 13.93 7.83
C ASP A 478 3.44 14.50 9.25
N LYS A 479 2.58 14.07 10.15
CA LYS A 479 2.63 14.46 11.58
C LYS A 479 2.90 13.24 12.46
N ALA A 480 2.55 12.06 11.94
CA ALA A 480 2.75 10.80 12.67
C ALA A 480 4.23 10.50 12.86
N SER A 481 4.61 10.15 14.08
CA SER A 481 5.95 9.66 14.43
C SER A 481 5.86 8.25 15.05
N PHE A 482 7.00 7.61 15.28
CA PHE A 482 7.02 6.31 15.97
C PHE A 482 6.56 6.41 17.44
N GLU A 483 6.75 7.56 18.06
CA GLU A 483 6.35 7.84 19.44
C GLU A 483 4.90 8.33 19.54
N GLN A 484 4.40 8.99 18.50
CA GLN A 484 3.05 9.55 18.40
C GLN A 484 2.43 9.23 17.04
N PRO A 485 2.07 7.95 16.78
CA PRO A 485 1.66 7.52 15.46
C PRO A 485 0.25 7.95 15.06
N HIS A 486 -0.64 8.19 16.02
CA HIS A 486 -2.04 8.50 15.76
C HIS A 486 -2.28 9.98 15.42
N GLN A 487 -1.64 10.47 14.36
CA GLN A 487 -1.78 11.82 13.87
C GLN A 487 -2.03 11.83 12.36
N TYR A 488 -3.10 12.50 11.93
CA TYR A 488 -3.36 12.69 10.52
C TYR A 488 -2.35 13.65 9.88
N ALA A 489 -2.12 13.49 8.58
CA ALA A 489 -1.35 14.43 7.79
C ALA A 489 -2.07 15.78 7.66
N GLU A 490 -1.31 16.81 7.33
CA GLU A 490 -1.79 18.18 7.14
C GLU A 490 -1.46 18.69 5.74
N GLY A 491 -2.13 19.77 5.31
CA GLY A 491 -1.85 20.47 4.05
C GLY A 491 -2.75 20.07 2.89
N PHE A 492 -3.68 19.11 3.08
CA PHE A 492 -4.73 18.84 2.11
C PHE A 492 -5.94 19.74 2.38
N ASP A 493 -6.40 20.49 1.33
CA ASP A 493 -7.58 21.35 1.41
C ASP A 493 -8.86 20.55 1.13
N ALA A 494 -8.83 19.65 0.14
CA ALA A 494 -9.96 18.78 -0.19
C ALA A 494 -9.54 17.46 -0.80
N VAL A 495 -10.33 16.42 -0.50
CA VAL A 495 -10.27 15.11 -1.16
C VAL A 495 -11.65 14.79 -1.73
N ILE A 496 -11.68 14.49 -3.01
CA ILE A 496 -12.87 14.17 -3.78
C ILE A 496 -12.73 12.72 -4.28
N ILE A 497 -13.78 11.92 -4.09
CA ILE A 497 -13.82 10.52 -4.52
C ILE A 497 -15.13 10.29 -5.29
N ASN A 498 -15.00 9.74 -6.51
CA ASN A 498 -16.15 9.54 -7.40
C ASN A 498 -17.04 10.81 -7.53
N GLY A 499 -16.42 12.00 -7.55
CA GLY A 499 -17.09 13.30 -7.68
C GLY A 499 -17.70 13.85 -6.40
N GLN A 500 -17.61 13.16 -5.26
CA GLN A 500 -18.12 13.63 -3.99
C GLN A 500 -16.98 14.06 -3.06
N VAL A 501 -17.14 15.20 -2.42
CA VAL A 501 -16.16 15.71 -1.44
C VAL A 501 -16.26 14.87 -0.17
N VAL A 502 -15.20 14.16 0.18
CA VAL A 502 -15.11 13.32 1.39
C VAL A 502 -14.36 13.99 2.53
N MET A 503 -13.47 14.95 2.20
CA MET A 503 -12.78 15.79 3.16
C MET A 503 -12.64 17.21 2.60
N GLN A 504 -12.84 18.21 3.43
CA GLN A 504 -12.60 19.62 3.09
C GLN A 504 -12.18 20.39 4.34
N ASP A 505 -11.19 21.27 4.20
CA ASP A 505 -10.66 22.14 5.25
C ASP A 505 -10.36 21.38 6.55
N GLY A 506 -9.69 20.22 6.42
CA GLY A 506 -9.29 19.36 7.54
C GLY A 506 -10.43 18.62 8.25
N LYS A 507 -11.61 18.50 7.62
CA LYS A 507 -12.78 17.82 8.20
C LYS A 507 -13.36 16.79 7.23
N ILE A 508 -13.64 15.59 7.73
CA ILE A 508 -14.40 14.56 6.99
C ILE A 508 -15.85 15.02 6.89
N THR A 509 -16.42 14.95 5.69
CA THR A 509 -17.80 15.41 5.40
C THR A 509 -18.87 14.38 5.80
N GLY A 510 -18.51 13.12 5.96
CA GLY A 510 -19.41 12.01 6.17
C GLY A 510 -19.85 11.30 4.87
N ASN A 511 -19.56 11.85 3.70
CA ASN A 511 -19.78 11.16 2.43
C ASN A 511 -18.90 9.92 2.31
N ARG A 512 -19.45 8.83 1.81
CA ARG A 512 -18.77 7.56 1.60
C ARG A 512 -19.07 7.01 0.21
N PRO A 513 -18.54 7.63 -0.86
CA PRO A 513 -18.81 7.27 -2.24
C PRO A 513 -17.90 6.16 -2.79
N GLY A 514 -17.03 5.60 -1.96
CA GLY A 514 -16.11 4.54 -2.36
C GLY A 514 -16.85 3.28 -2.80
N LYS A 515 -16.20 2.52 -3.65
CA LYS A 515 -16.74 1.28 -4.23
C LYS A 515 -15.64 0.29 -4.51
N THR A 516 -16.02 -0.95 -4.79
CA THR A 516 -15.09 -1.96 -5.29
C THR A 516 -14.69 -1.66 -6.74
N LEU A 517 -13.42 -1.91 -7.05
CA LEU A 517 -12.86 -1.77 -8.39
C LEU A 517 -12.49 -3.16 -8.92
N MET A 518 -13.18 -3.56 -9.98
CA MET A 518 -13.02 -4.91 -10.55
C MET A 518 -11.79 -5.00 -11.45
N GLY A 519 -11.05 -6.09 -11.28
CA GLY A 519 -9.89 -6.44 -12.10
C GLY A 519 -10.25 -6.89 -13.52
N PRO A 520 -9.22 -7.15 -14.35
CA PRO A 520 -9.40 -7.40 -15.79
C PRO A 520 -10.15 -8.69 -16.12
N GLY A 521 -10.18 -9.67 -15.20
CA GLY A 521 -10.87 -10.95 -15.37
C GLY A 521 -12.34 -10.97 -14.99
N PHE A 522 -12.88 -9.85 -14.51
CA PHE A 522 -14.24 -9.78 -13.97
C PHE A 522 -15.31 -10.17 -14.99
N VAL A 523 -16.17 -11.12 -14.61
CA VAL A 523 -17.34 -11.55 -15.36
C VAL A 523 -18.59 -11.12 -14.59
N LYS A 524 -19.41 -10.28 -15.24
CA LYS A 524 -20.69 -9.79 -14.67
C LYS A 524 -21.70 -10.92 -14.49
#